data_608c411a2c3e322ac26b74f874024b2c
#
_entry.id   608c411a2c3e322ac26b74f874024b2c
#
_cell.length_a   1.000
_cell.length_b   1.000
_cell.length_c   1.000
_cell.angle_alpha   90.00
_cell.angle_beta   90.00
_cell.angle_gamma   90.00
#
_symmetry.space_group_name_H-M   'P 1'
#
loop_
_entity.id
_entity.type
_entity.pdbx_description
1 polymer ?
#
loop_
_entity_poly.entity_id
_entity_poly.type
_entity_poly.pdbx_seq_one_letter_code
_entity_poly.pdbx_strand_id
1 'polypeptide(L)'
;MHIEDSMRLDFKDVLIRPKRSTLTSRSEVDITREFRFLHSPQPYHAIPIIAANMDTTGTMEMARALAKYQISTALSKHYEAEKLEKFFTQESLQAPIFYSLGISDDEFNQLIDLQEKTNHAIRYLCLDVANGYTEAFVDFVKKVRQACPEAVIMAGNVVTGDMTEELILAGADIVKVGIGPGSVCTTRKMTGVGYPQLSAIIECADAAHGLGGRICADGGCTTPGDIAKAFGAGADFVMLGGLLAGHEESGGETVEINGKTFKRFYGMSSKRAMDQYAGGVAFYRAAEGKEVLIESRGSVDHTVQDILGGIRSACTYVGARKLRELTKRTTFIRVSQQLNEIFGKS
;
A
#
# COMPACT_ATOMS: atom_id res chain seq x y z
N MET A 1 -13.80 -25.26 17.45
CA MET A 1 -14.18 -24.59 16.18
C MET A 1 -15.05 -23.40 16.55
N HIS A 2 -14.70 -22.20 16.09
CA HIS A 2 -15.42 -20.96 16.38
C HIS A 2 -15.73 -20.27 15.05
N ILE A 3 -16.94 -19.70 14.92
CA ILE A 3 -17.37 -18.90 13.78
C ILE A 3 -17.78 -17.53 14.32
N GLU A 4 -17.17 -16.48 13.79
CA GLU A 4 -17.59 -15.11 14.08
C GLU A 4 -18.87 -14.77 13.28
N ASP A 5 -19.96 -14.48 13.96
CA ASP A 5 -21.27 -14.20 13.32
C ASP A 5 -21.33 -12.82 12.66
N SER A 6 -20.44 -11.89 13.01
CA SER A 6 -20.46 -10.53 12.46
C SER A 6 -20.03 -10.53 10.99
N MET A 7 -20.86 -9.96 10.13
CA MET A 7 -20.57 -9.86 8.72
C MET A 7 -19.40 -8.93 8.48
N ARG A 8 -18.36 -9.42 7.78
CA ARG A 8 -17.20 -8.64 7.35
C ARG A 8 -17.42 -8.15 5.93
N LEU A 9 -17.01 -6.91 5.63
CA LEU A 9 -17.32 -6.19 4.40
C LEU A 9 -16.04 -5.83 3.63
N ASP A 10 -16.12 -5.94 2.31
CA ASP A 10 -15.14 -5.38 1.37
C ASP A 10 -15.63 -4.03 0.81
N PHE A 11 -14.80 -3.33 0.04
CA PHE A 11 -15.16 -2.03 -0.56
C PHE A 11 -16.40 -2.11 -1.45
N LYS A 12 -16.62 -3.24 -2.13
CA LYS A 12 -17.79 -3.46 -3.00
C LYS A 12 -19.12 -3.54 -2.24
N ASP A 13 -19.09 -3.79 -0.94
CA ASP A 13 -20.28 -4.03 -0.13
C ASP A 13 -20.87 -2.75 0.47
N VAL A 14 -20.18 -1.61 0.29
CA VAL A 14 -20.58 -0.32 0.86
C VAL A 14 -20.42 0.83 -0.12
N LEU A 15 -21.22 1.89 0.11
CA LEU A 15 -21.00 3.23 -0.45
C LEU A 15 -20.89 4.25 0.67
N ILE A 16 -20.20 5.37 0.41
CA ILE A 16 -20.18 6.53 1.30
C ILE A 16 -21.47 7.32 1.07
N ARG A 17 -22.25 7.51 2.15
CA ARG A 17 -23.51 8.29 2.10
C ARG A 17 -23.18 9.78 1.97
N PRO A 18 -23.71 10.50 0.96
CA PRO A 18 -23.55 11.94 0.87
C PRO A 18 -24.12 12.66 2.09
N LYS A 19 -23.48 13.76 2.46
CA LYS A 19 -23.91 14.64 3.56
C LYS A 19 -23.99 16.08 3.09
N ARG A 20 -24.73 16.91 3.83
CA ARG A 20 -24.74 18.35 3.57
C ARG A 20 -23.31 18.90 3.66
N SER A 21 -22.93 19.65 2.62
CA SER A 21 -21.60 20.25 2.48
C SER A 21 -21.73 21.76 2.25
N THR A 22 -20.79 22.51 2.77
CA THR A 22 -20.60 23.94 2.49
C THR A 22 -19.52 24.20 1.46
N LEU A 23 -18.88 23.13 0.95
CA LEU A 23 -17.85 23.23 -0.08
C LEU A 23 -18.51 23.43 -1.44
N THR A 24 -18.02 24.41 -2.19
CA THR A 24 -18.52 24.77 -3.51
C THR A 24 -17.61 24.27 -4.62
N SER A 25 -16.35 24.03 -4.30
CA SER A 25 -15.34 23.54 -5.26
C SER A 25 -14.48 22.43 -4.66
N ARG A 26 -14.05 21.48 -5.50
CA ARG A 26 -13.06 20.46 -5.19
C ARG A 26 -11.69 21.05 -4.90
N SER A 27 -11.39 22.23 -5.42
CA SER A 27 -10.14 22.97 -5.18
C SER A 27 -9.98 23.44 -3.73
N GLU A 28 -11.08 23.50 -2.96
CA GLU A 28 -11.06 23.84 -1.53
C GLU A 28 -10.58 22.68 -0.65
N VAL A 29 -10.39 21.48 -1.21
CA VAL A 29 -10.03 20.29 -0.44
C VAL A 29 -8.52 20.11 -0.43
N ASP A 30 -7.94 20.13 0.77
CA ASP A 30 -6.57 19.74 1.03
C ASP A 30 -6.50 18.23 1.31
N ILE A 31 -5.80 17.49 0.45
CA ILE A 31 -5.62 16.04 0.57
C ILE A 31 -4.24 15.64 1.10
N THR A 32 -3.39 16.61 1.45
CA THR A 32 -2.14 16.34 2.14
C THR A 32 -2.37 15.95 3.61
N ARG A 33 -1.46 15.20 4.17
CA ARG A 33 -1.46 14.80 5.56
C ARG A 33 -0.09 15.06 6.19
N GLU A 34 -0.14 15.51 7.42
CA GLU A 34 1.02 15.56 8.29
C GLU A 34 0.90 14.45 9.33
N PHE A 35 1.95 13.66 9.50
CA PHE A 35 2.04 12.65 10.54
C PHE A 35 3.27 12.87 11.41
N ARG A 36 3.07 12.67 12.69
CA ARG A 36 4.12 12.37 13.67
C ARG A 36 3.98 10.90 14.03
N PHE A 37 5.10 10.23 14.12
CA PHE A 37 5.15 8.81 14.39
C PHE A 37 5.44 8.54 15.87
N LEU A 38 5.07 7.34 16.33
CA LEU A 38 5.21 6.97 17.73
C LEU A 38 6.67 6.74 18.12
N HIS A 39 7.42 6.08 17.24
CA HIS A 39 8.79 5.63 17.50
C HIS A 39 9.84 6.41 16.71
N SER A 40 9.45 7.17 15.70
CA SER A 40 10.36 7.90 14.81
C SER A 40 10.18 9.41 14.93
N PRO A 41 11.28 10.21 15.00
CA PRO A 41 11.21 11.66 14.94
C PRO A 41 10.96 12.21 13.53
N GLN A 42 11.03 11.36 12.48
CA GLN A 42 10.90 11.80 11.11
C GLN A 42 9.48 12.31 10.83
N PRO A 43 9.33 13.52 10.28
CA PRO A 43 8.00 14.02 9.90
C PRO A 43 7.58 13.43 8.56
N TYR A 44 6.30 13.20 8.39
CA TYR A 44 5.70 12.92 7.08
C TYR A 44 4.82 14.11 6.69
N HIS A 45 5.06 14.66 5.49
CA HIS A 45 4.20 15.68 4.90
C HIS A 45 4.07 15.40 3.40
N ALA A 46 2.98 14.75 3.01
CA ALA A 46 2.69 14.38 1.62
C ALA A 46 1.24 13.92 1.49
N ILE A 47 0.81 13.57 0.28
CA ILE A 47 -0.44 12.84 0.05
C ILE A 47 -0.21 11.40 0.50
N PRO A 48 -1.02 10.84 1.41
CA PRO A 48 -0.74 9.54 2.04
C PRO A 48 -1.13 8.35 1.15
N ILE A 49 -0.67 8.37 -0.07
CA ILE A 49 -0.76 7.28 -1.04
C ILE A 49 0.65 6.79 -1.31
N ILE A 50 0.83 5.48 -1.40
CA ILE A 50 2.11 4.82 -1.57
C ILE A 50 2.02 3.84 -2.74
N ALA A 51 2.91 3.92 -3.73
CA ALA A 51 3.05 2.86 -4.72
C ALA A 51 3.61 1.59 -4.06
N ALA A 52 3.00 0.45 -4.36
CA ALA A 52 3.33 -0.83 -3.73
C ALA A 52 4.76 -1.29 -4.10
N ASN A 53 5.40 -1.94 -3.14
CA ASN A 53 6.77 -2.45 -3.22
C ASN A 53 6.94 -3.68 -4.13
N MET A 54 6.18 -3.74 -5.20
CA MET A 54 6.28 -4.77 -6.24
C MET A 54 7.29 -4.33 -7.30
N ASP A 55 8.03 -5.28 -7.88
CA ASP A 55 8.96 -5.00 -8.98
C ASP A 55 8.28 -4.42 -10.23
N THR A 56 6.98 -4.68 -10.37
CA THR A 56 6.12 -4.13 -11.43
C THR A 56 5.54 -2.76 -11.12
N THR A 57 5.66 -2.24 -9.90
CA THR A 57 5.03 -0.98 -9.47
C THR A 57 5.98 -0.07 -8.69
N GLY A 58 6.76 -0.63 -7.76
CA GLY A 58 7.69 0.09 -6.90
C GLY A 58 9.02 0.37 -7.58
N THR A 59 8.99 1.03 -8.74
CA THR A 59 10.19 1.37 -9.52
C THR A 59 10.74 2.75 -9.16
N MET A 60 12.00 3.00 -9.47
CA MET A 60 12.63 4.31 -9.30
C MET A 60 12.00 5.36 -10.24
N GLU A 61 11.60 4.93 -11.44
CA GLU A 61 10.88 5.75 -12.41
C GLU A 61 9.51 6.18 -11.86
N MET A 62 8.76 5.23 -11.29
CA MET A 62 7.49 5.52 -10.62
C MET A 62 7.69 6.47 -9.43
N ALA A 63 8.73 6.27 -8.64
CA ALA A 63 9.07 7.15 -7.52
C ALA A 63 9.29 8.60 -7.97
N ARG A 64 10.05 8.82 -9.06
CA ARG A 64 10.28 10.16 -9.63
C ARG A 64 9.00 10.80 -10.17
N ALA A 65 8.15 10.01 -10.84
CA ALA A 65 6.89 10.50 -11.39
C ALA A 65 5.90 10.89 -10.28
N LEU A 66 5.71 10.00 -9.29
CA LEU A 66 4.77 10.21 -8.19
C LEU A 66 5.20 11.32 -7.22
N ALA A 67 6.51 11.50 -7.01
CA ALA A 67 7.04 12.56 -6.16
C ALA A 67 6.63 13.97 -6.60
N LYS A 68 6.42 14.19 -7.91
CA LYS A 68 5.89 15.47 -8.46
C LYS A 68 4.52 15.82 -7.88
N TYR A 69 3.76 14.80 -7.46
CA TYR A 69 2.43 14.93 -6.87
C TYR A 69 2.46 14.76 -5.34
N GLN A 70 3.64 14.72 -4.72
CA GLN A 70 3.81 14.43 -3.30
C GLN A 70 3.21 13.06 -2.90
N ILE A 71 3.32 12.06 -3.75
CA ILE A 71 2.90 10.68 -3.51
C ILE A 71 4.14 9.84 -3.29
N SER A 72 4.11 9.00 -2.26
CA SER A 72 5.21 8.15 -1.84
C SER A 72 5.32 6.87 -2.69
N THR A 73 6.50 6.25 -2.67
CA THR A 73 6.73 4.95 -3.28
C THR A 73 7.48 4.05 -2.31
N ALA A 74 7.03 2.81 -2.16
CA ALA A 74 7.82 1.75 -1.57
C ALA A 74 8.58 1.06 -2.71
N LEU A 75 9.91 1.19 -2.71
CA LEU A 75 10.75 0.59 -3.75
C LEU A 75 10.74 -0.93 -3.62
N SER A 76 10.76 -1.62 -4.76
CA SER A 76 10.95 -3.06 -4.79
C SER A 76 12.28 -3.43 -4.11
N LYS A 77 12.26 -4.50 -3.30
CA LYS A 77 13.44 -5.02 -2.61
C LYS A 77 14.47 -5.68 -3.54
N HIS A 78 14.13 -5.89 -4.79
CA HIS A 78 14.96 -6.60 -5.77
C HIS A 78 15.95 -5.68 -6.54
N TYR A 79 16.09 -4.43 -6.13
CA TYR A 79 17.13 -3.57 -6.67
C TYR A 79 18.51 -3.93 -6.09
N GLU A 80 19.53 -3.85 -6.95
CA GLU A 80 20.92 -3.99 -6.54
C GLU A 80 21.35 -2.87 -5.58
N ALA A 81 22.18 -3.20 -4.58
CA ALA A 81 22.61 -2.27 -3.55
C ALA A 81 23.24 -0.99 -4.11
N GLU A 82 24.06 -1.09 -5.15
CA GLU A 82 24.71 0.08 -5.79
C GLU A 82 23.70 1.06 -6.41
N LYS A 83 22.60 0.53 -6.99
CA LYS A 83 21.52 1.37 -7.55
C LYS A 83 20.76 2.08 -6.45
N LEU A 84 20.48 1.38 -5.35
CA LEU A 84 19.80 1.95 -4.18
C LEU A 84 20.67 3.03 -3.51
N GLU A 85 21.97 2.77 -3.31
CA GLU A 85 22.90 3.76 -2.78
C GLU A 85 22.89 5.05 -3.62
N LYS A 86 23.05 4.93 -4.95
CA LYS A 86 22.98 6.10 -5.84
C LYS A 86 21.64 6.82 -5.76
N PHE A 87 20.52 6.08 -5.74
CA PHE A 87 19.21 6.66 -5.64
C PHE A 87 19.02 7.47 -4.35
N PHE A 88 19.34 6.89 -3.18
CA PHE A 88 19.15 7.56 -1.90
C PHE A 88 20.19 8.68 -1.62
N THR A 89 21.33 8.69 -2.29
CA THR A 89 22.34 9.75 -2.13
C THR A 89 22.21 10.89 -3.14
N GLN A 90 21.70 10.63 -4.33
CA GLN A 90 21.69 11.60 -5.43
C GLN A 90 20.32 12.21 -5.72
N GLU A 91 19.22 11.52 -5.30
CA GLU A 91 17.87 11.98 -5.57
C GLU A 91 17.30 12.76 -4.36
N SER A 92 16.76 13.94 -4.67
CA SER A 92 16.01 14.76 -3.69
C SER A 92 14.56 14.85 -4.13
N LEU A 93 13.76 13.86 -3.74
CA LEU A 93 12.35 13.77 -4.11
C LEU A 93 11.45 14.48 -3.09
N GLN A 94 10.35 15.05 -3.57
CA GLN A 94 9.39 15.80 -2.74
C GLN A 94 8.42 14.90 -1.95
N ALA A 95 8.65 13.60 -1.94
CA ALA A 95 7.84 12.64 -1.22
C ALA A 95 8.74 11.60 -0.54
N PRO A 96 8.34 11.06 0.63
CA PRO A 96 9.05 9.97 1.29
C PRO A 96 9.14 8.72 0.42
N ILE A 97 10.32 8.11 0.38
CA ILE A 97 10.58 6.86 -0.31
C ILE A 97 10.90 5.78 0.72
N PHE A 98 10.16 4.68 0.66
CA PHE A 98 10.36 3.54 1.53
C PHE A 98 11.32 2.54 0.89
N TYR A 99 12.35 2.17 1.62
CA TYR A 99 13.19 1.03 1.29
C TYR A 99 12.51 -0.25 1.78
N SER A 100 12.32 -1.22 0.91
CA SER A 100 11.62 -2.46 1.25
C SER A 100 12.56 -3.62 1.45
N LEU A 101 12.26 -4.46 2.45
CA LEU A 101 13.00 -5.69 2.75
C LEU A 101 12.07 -6.75 3.37
N GLY A 102 12.46 -8.02 3.27
CA GLY A 102 11.85 -9.14 3.99
C GLY A 102 12.49 -9.31 5.37
N ILE A 103 12.68 -10.57 5.80
CA ILE A 103 13.18 -10.91 7.14
C ILE A 103 14.46 -11.75 7.14
N SER A 104 15.14 -11.89 6.00
CA SER A 104 16.38 -12.63 5.95
C SER A 104 17.55 -11.84 6.56
N ASP A 105 18.54 -12.52 7.08
CA ASP A 105 19.74 -11.88 7.59
C ASP A 105 20.52 -11.16 6.49
N ASP A 106 20.49 -11.66 5.25
CA ASP A 106 21.13 -11.01 4.11
C ASP A 106 20.45 -9.65 3.81
N GLU A 107 19.11 -9.58 3.81
CA GLU A 107 18.37 -8.33 3.62
C GLU A 107 18.60 -7.35 4.77
N PHE A 108 18.72 -7.86 6.00
CA PHE A 108 19.07 -7.03 7.17
C PHE A 108 20.49 -6.46 7.04
N ASN A 109 21.47 -7.30 6.72
CA ASN A 109 22.85 -6.87 6.56
C ASN A 109 22.99 -5.86 5.41
N GLN A 110 22.26 -6.06 4.31
CA GLN A 110 22.19 -5.08 3.22
C GLN A 110 21.62 -3.73 3.66
N LEU A 111 20.58 -3.72 4.50
CA LEU A 111 20.04 -2.49 5.07
C LEU A 111 21.09 -1.74 5.88
N ILE A 112 21.83 -2.43 6.76
CA ILE A 112 22.87 -1.80 7.60
C ILE A 112 23.98 -1.21 6.74
N ASP A 113 24.47 -1.98 5.75
CA ASP A 113 25.49 -1.55 4.79
C ASP A 113 25.04 -0.30 4.00
N LEU A 114 23.79 -0.29 3.52
CA LEU A 114 23.21 0.84 2.82
C LEU A 114 23.03 2.07 3.73
N GLN A 115 22.63 1.88 4.99
CA GLN A 115 22.53 2.98 5.94
C GLN A 115 23.89 3.67 6.15
N GLU A 116 24.96 2.89 6.31
CA GLU A 116 26.30 3.44 6.44
C GLU A 116 26.76 4.17 5.16
N LYS A 117 26.61 3.54 3.99
CA LYS A 117 27.02 4.10 2.69
C LYS A 117 26.25 5.36 2.29
N THR A 118 24.98 5.45 2.69
CA THR A 118 24.12 6.60 2.41
C THR A 118 24.13 7.66 3.52
N ASN A 119 24.97 7.52 4.53
CA ASN A 119 25.00 8.38 5.71
C ASN A 119 23.62 8.53 6.35
N HIS A 120 22.93 7.41 6.54
CA HIS A 120 21.56 7.33 7.13
C HIS A 120 20.49 8.11 6.36
N ALA A 121 20.63 8.23 5.03
CA ALA A 121 19.60 8.90 4.21
C ALA A 121 18.31 8.08 4.07
N ILE A 122 18.34 6.77 4.32
CA ILE A 122 17.18 5.89 4.26
C ILE A 122 16.37 6.06 5.55
N ARG A 123 15.34 6.91 5.51
CA ARG A 123 14.53 7.29 6.68
C ARG A 123 13.21 6.55 6.80
N TYR A 124 12.77 5.86 5.75
CA TYR A 124 11.50 5.13 5.70
C TYR A 124 11.76 3.70 5.26
N LEU A 125 11.27 2.75 6.06
CA LEU A 125 11.47 1.31 5.84
C LEU A 125 10.11 0.63 5.66
N CYS A 126 10.04 -0.35 4.75
CA CYS A 126 8.89 -1.21 4.55
C CYS A 126 9.30 -2.67 4.77
N LEU A 127 8.96 -3.23 5.94
CA LEU A 127 9.17 -4.63 6.27
C LEU A 127 7.98 -5.43 5.76
N ASP A 128 8.20 -6.23 4.70
CA ASP A 128 7.13 -6.84 3.94
C ASP A 128 7.23 -8.37 3.92
N VAL A 129 6.22 -9.01 4.50
CA VAL A 129 6.02 -10.46 4.47
C VAL A 129 4.56 -10.79 4.14
N ALA A 130 4.34 -11.93 3.49
CA ALA A 130 2.98 -12.39 3.18
C ALA A 130 2.16 -12.73 4.45
N ASN A 131 2.83 -13.16 5.53
CA ASN A 131 2.25 -13.54 6.80
C ASN A 131 2.96 -12.85 7.95
N GLY A 132 2.40 -11.75 8.44
CA GLY A 132 2.92 -10.96 9.56
C GLY A 132 2.62 -11.54 10.95
N TYR A 133 2.03 -12.75 11.04
CA TYR A 133 1.62 -13.38 12.30
C TYR A 133 2.70 -14.26 12.94
N THR A 134 3.90 -14.32 12.37
CA THR A 134 4.97 -15.15 12.92
C THR A 134 5.76 -14.41 13.99
N GLU A 135 6.14 -15.10 15.06
CA GLU A 135 7.03 -14.57 16.12
C GLU A 135 8.34 -14.03 15.52
N ALA A 136 8.90 -14.74 14.55
CA ALA A 136 10.11 -14.31 13.84
C ALA A 136 9.96 -12.95 13.16
N PHE A 137 8.76 -12.62 12.65
CA PHE A 137 8.50 -11.31 12.09
C PHE A 137 8.46 -10.19 13.14
N VAL A 138 7.80 -10.44 14.26
CA VAL A 138 7.76 -9.51 15.40
C VAL A 138 9.17 -9.22 15.92
N ASP A 139 9.97 -10.26 16.10
CA ASP A 139 11.36 -10.11 16.56
C ASP A 139 12.24 -9.39 15.53
N PHE A 140 11.97 -9.61 14.25
CA PHE A 140 12.66 -8.88 13.20
C PHE A 140 12.31 -7.39 13.22
N VAL A 141 11.06 -7.01 13.47
CA VAL A 141 10.65 -5.60 13.64
C VAL A 141 11.43 -4.97 14.80
N LYS A 142 11.54 -5.67 15.95
CA LYS A 142 12.33 -5.21 17.11
C LYS A 142 13.80 -5.03 16.73
N LYS A 143 14.38 -6.01 16.03
CA LYS A 143 15.78 -5.98 15.53
C LYS A 143 16.04 -4.76 14.66
N VAL A 144 15.15 -4.49 13.69
CA VAL A 144 15.27 -3.34 12.79
C VAL A 144 15.10 -2.02 13.55
N ARG A 145 14.14 -1.93 14.49
CA ARG A 145 13.96 -0.73 15.33
C ARG A 145 15.20 -0.42 16.15
N GLN A 146 15.85 -1.41 16.72
CA GLN A 146 17.10 -1.24 17.47
C GLN A 146 18.24 -0.74 16.59
N ALA A 147 18.35 -1.25 15.37
CA ALA A 147 19.40 -0.87 14.44
C ALA A 147 19.16 0.49 13.76
N CYS A 148 17.88 0.85 13.54
CA CYS A 148 17.46 2.08 12.86
C CYS A 148 16.48 2.89 13.75
N PRO A 149 16.92 3.44 14.89
CA PRO A 149 16.03 4.01 15.90
C PRO A 149 15.25 5.24 15.40
N GLU A 150 15.76 5.96 14.42
CA GLU A 150 15.13 7.16 13.87
C GLU A 150 14.27 6.90 12.62
N ALA A 151 14.35 5.72 12.02
CA ALA A 151 13.61 5.42 10.80
C ALA A 151 12.11 5.24 11.09
N VAL A 152 11.27 5.64 10.15
CA VAL A 152 9.84 5.27 10.13
C VAL A 152 9.74 3.82 9.63
N ILE A 153 9.18 2.94 10.43
CA ILE A 153 9.01 1.53 10.09
C ILE A 153 7.54 1.24 9.76
N MET A 154 7.28 0.85 8.52
CA MET A 154 6.03 0.23 8.09
C MET A 154 6.22 -1.29 8.05
N ALA A 155 5.37 -2.06 8.73
CA ALA A 155 5.50 -3.51 8.86
C ALA A 155 4.18 -4.24 8.61
N GLY A 156 4.20 -5.36 7.93
CA GLY A 156 3.02 -6.20 7.64
C GLY A 156 3.34 -7.35 6.67
N ASN A 157 2.27 -8.13 6.31
CA ASN A 157 0.86 -7.77 6.42
C ASN A 157 0.14 -8.54 7.54
N VAL A 158 -0.77 -7.84 8.15
CA VAL A 158 -1.74 -8.39 9.13
C VAL A 158 -3.16 -7.89 8.81
N VAL A 159 -4.18 -8.41 9.49
CA VAL A 159 -5.60 -8.03 9.27
C VAL A 159 -6.43 -7.96 10.56
N THR A 160 -5.80 -8.14 11.73
CA THR A 160 -6.48 -8.16 13.03
C THR A 160 -5.92 -7.10 13.98
N GLY A 161 -6.75 -6.65 14.93
CA GLY A 161 -6.39 -5.62 15.89
C GLY A 161 -5.24 -6.05 16.80
N ASP A 162 -5.27 -7.27 17.34
CA ASP A 162 -4.25 -7.83 18.23
C ASP A 162 -2.85 -7.84 17.60
N MET A 163 -2.73 -8.31 16.35
CA MET A 163 -1.45 -8.28 15.65
C MET A 163 -1.02 -6.86 15.24
N THR A 164 -1.98 -5.96 15.00
CA THR A 164 -1.67 -4.55 14.78
C THR A 164 -1.05 -3.93 16.03
N GLU A 165 -1.60 -4.18 17.21
CA GLU A 165 -1.05 -3.75 18.50
C GLU A 165 0.35 -4.35 18.73
N GLU A 166 0.51 -5.66 18.50
CA GLU A 166 1.79 -6.36 18.69
C GLU A 166 2.90 -5.73 17.83
N LEU A 167 2.65 -5.45 16.54
CA LEU A 167 3.63 -4.83 15.66
C LEU A 167 3.98 -3.40 16.08
N ILE A 168 3.00 -2.62 16.55
CA ILE A 168 3.26 -1.26 17.06
C ILE A 168 4.12 -1.32 18.31
N LEU A 169 3.80 -2.19 19.25
CA LEU A 169 4.57 -2.38 20.48
C LEU A 169 5.99 -2.91 20.19
N ALA A 170 6.15 -3.69 19.11
CA ALA A 170 7.46 -4.14 18.64
C ALA A 170 8.31 -3.03 18.00
N GLY A 171 7.73 -1.85 17.69
CA GLY A 171 8.46 -0.70 17.15
C GLY A 171 8.03 -0.25 15.74
N ALA A 172 6.95 -0.81 15.18
CA ALA A 172 6.39 -0.31 13.94
C ALA A 172 5.65 1.03 14.15
N ASP A 173 5.84 1.98 13.26
CA ASP A 173 5.09 3.24 13.22
C ASP A 173 3.81 3.12 12.40
N ILE A 174 3.86 2.30 11.35
CA ILE A 174 2.79 2.06 10.40
C ILE A 174 2.61 0.55 10.26
N VAL A 175 1.39 0.06 10.46
CA VAL A 175 1.08 -1.35 10.20
C VAL A 175 0.43 -1.51 8.84
N LYS A 176 0.97 -2.40 8.02
CA LYS A 176 0.48 -2.69 6.66
C LYS A 176 -0.61 -3.75 6.74
N VAL A 177 -1.84 -3.38 6.34
CA VAL A 177 -3.07 -4.14 6.55
C VAL A 177 -3.60 -4.69 5.24
N GLY A 178 -3.68 -6.02 5.12
CA GLY A 178 -4.28 -6.69 3.98
C GLY A 178 -3.71 -8.09 3.72
N ILE A 179 -4.57 -9.10 3.75
CA ILE A 179 -4.26 -10.47 3.34
C ILE A 179 -5.33 -10.92 2.35
N GLY A 180 -4.92 -11.09 1.09
CA GLY A 180 -5.77 -11.57 0.01
C GLY A 180 -6.62 -10.55 -0.75
N PRO A 181 -6.58 -9.21 -0.50
CA PRO A 181 -7.42 -8.27 -1.25
C PRO A 181 -6.83 -7.83 -2.59
N GLY A 182 -5.54 -8.06 -2.84
CA GLY A 182 -4.84 -7.59 -4.04
C GLY A 182 -5.40 -8.17 -5.34
N SER A 183 -5.39 -7.38 -6.43
CA SER A 183 -5.98 -7.76 -7.72
C SER A 183 -5.30 -8.96 -8.40
N VAL A 184 -4.04 -9.21 -8.09
CA VAL A 184 -3.26 -10.37 -8.56
C VAL A 184 -2.95 -11.37 -7.44
N CYS A 185 -3.50 -11.17 -6.25
CA CYS A 185 -3.40 -12.08 -5.12
C CYS A 185 -4.36 -13.26 -5.29
N THR A 186 -3.90 -14.48 -5.00
CA THR A 186 -4.72 -15.70 -5.01
C THR A 186 -4.71 -16.41 -3.66
N THR A 187 -4.20 -15.80 -2.60
CA THR A 187 -4.11 -16.38 -1.26
C THR A 187 -5.46 -16.93 -0.78
N ARG A 188 -6.54 -16.14 -0.87
CA ARG A 188 -7.89 -16.58 -0.48
C ARG A 188 -8.33 -17.86 -1.21
N LYS A 189 -7.98 -17.97 -2.50
CA LYS A 189 -8.32 -19.14 -3.32
C LYS A 189 -7.45 -20.35 -2.99
N MET A 190 -6.16 -20.14 -2.75
CA MET A 190 -5.18 -21.22 -2.59
C MET A 190 -5.16 -21.77 -1.16
N THR A 191 -5.42 -20.92 -0.16
CA THR A 191 -5.26 -21.27 1.25
C THR A 191 -6.54 -21.23 2.07
N GLY A 192 -7.59 -20.56 1.56
CA GLY A 192 -8.80 -20.24 2.33
C GLY A 192 -8.59 -19.12 3.36
N VAL A 193 -7.37 -18.55 3.46
CA VAL A 193 -7.04 -17.50 4.40
C VAL A 193 -7.25 -16.13 3.77
N GLY A 194 -7.76 -15.18 4.57
CA GLY A 194 -7.95 -13.79 4.14
C GLY A 194 -8.98 -13.08 5.01
N TYR A 195 -9.09 -11.78 4.79
CA TYR A 195 -10.05 -10.94 5.49
C TYR A 195 -10.64 -9.89 4.55
N PRO A 196 -11.94 -9.56 4.61
CA PRO A 196 -12.55 -8.48 3.82
C PRO A 196 -11.93 -7.12 4.18
N GLN A 197 -11.39 -6.42 3.18
CA GLN A 197 -10.44 -5.32 3.40
C GLN A 197 -11.03 -4.13 4.16
N LEU A 198 -12.29 -3.75 3.90
CA LEU A 198 -12.92 -2.63 4.61
C LEU A 198 -12.99 -2.91 6.12
N SER A 199 -13.41 -4.12 6.50
CA SER A 199 -13.52 -4.52 7.90
C SER A 199 -12.15 -4.64 8.56
N ALA A 200 -11.13 -5.17 7.85
CA ALA A 200 -9.76 -5.21 8.34
C ALA A 200 -9.22 -3.79 8.64
N ILE A 201 -9.47 -2.82 7.74
CA ILE A 201 -9.07 -1.44 7.95
C ILE A 201 -9.71 -0.85 9.19
N ILE A 202 -11.02 -1.01 9.37
CA ILE A 202 -11.74 -0.45 10.53
C ILE A 202 -11.18 -1.02 11.83
N GLU A 203 -11.01 -2.33 11.91
CA GLU A 203 -10.51 -3.03 13.10
C GLU A 203 -9.05 -2.64 13.42
N CYS A 204 -8.17 -2.70 12.42
CA CYS A 204 -6.76 -2.36 12.62
C CYS A 204 -6.53 -0.86 12.87
N ALA A 205 -7.36 0.02 12.28
CA ALA A 205 -7.28 1.45 12.53
C ALA A 205 -7.64 1.80 13.98
N ASP A 206 -8.66 1.17 14.52
CA ASP A 206 -9.08 1.37 15.91
C ASP A 206 -7.96 0.96 16.88
N ALA A 207 -7.41 -0.25 16.69
CA ALA A 207 -6.29 -0.75 17.47
C ALA A 207 -5.03 0.14 17.37
N ALA A 208 -4.62 0.50 16.15
CA ALA A 208 -3.44 1.33 15.91
C ALA A 208 -3.57 2.72 16.52
N HIS A 209 -4.71 3.38 16.29
CA HIS A 209 -4.93 4.74 16.77
C HIS A 209 -4.99 4.79 18.30
N GLY A 210 -5.51 3.75 18.96
CA GLY A 210 -5.50 3.61 20.41
C GLY A 210 -4.11 3.65 21.02
N LEU A 211 -3.11 3.13 20.33
CA LEU A 211 -1.69 3.14 20.73
C LEU A 211 -0.89 4.32 20.15
N GLY A 212 -1.49 5.19 19.33
CA GLY A 212 -0.80 6.30 18.65
C GLY A 212 -0.05 5.89 17.38
N GLY A 213 -0.16 4.63 16.94
CA GLY A 213 0.35 4.10 15.67
C GLY A 213 -0.50 4.53 14.46
N ARG A 214 -0.11 4.05 13.28
CA ARG A 214 -0.78 4.32 12.00
C ARG A 214 -0.99 3.03 11.23
N ILE A 215 -1.93 3.03 10.27
CA ILE A 215 -2.10 1.90 9.35
C ILE A 215 -1.98 2.32 7.89
N CYS A 216 -1.51 1.39 7.08
CA CYS A 216 -1.52 1.46 5.63
C CYS A 216 -2.45 0.38 5.06
N ALA A 217 -3.53 0.79 4.41
CA ALA A 217 -4.42 -0.14 3.72
C ALA A 217 -3.75 -0.64 2.43
N ASP A 218 -3.38 -1.90 2.40
CA ASP A 218 -2.66 -2.52 1.28
C ASP A 218 -3.54 -3.51 0.52
N GLY A 219 -3.83 -3.18 -0.73
CA GLY A 219 -4.64 -3.98 -1.65
C GLY A 219 -6.14 -3.71 -1.59
N GLY A 220 -6.85 -4.20 -2.62
CA GLY A 220 -8.30 -4.10 -2.76
C GLY A 220 -8.81 -2.82 -3.42
N CYS A 221 -8.05 -1.75 -3.47
CA CYS A 221 -8.42 -0.52 -4.17
C CYS A 221 -8.25 -0.68 -5.69
N THR A 222 -9.35 -0.64 -6.43
CA THR A 222 -9.37 -0.75 -7.90
C THR A 222 -9.86 0.53 -8.56
N THR A 223 -10.43 1.44 -7.80
CA THR A 223 -10.96 2.73 -8.26
C THR A 223 -10.60 3.83 -7.26
N PRO A 224 -10.65 5.13 -7.66
CA PRO A 224 -10.51 6.24 -6.72
C PRO A 224 -11.54 6.23 -5.59
N GLY A 225 -12.75 5.70 -5.86
CA GLY A 225 -13.79 5.53 -4.85
C GLY A 225 -13.40 4.54 -3.75
N ASP A 226 -12.68 3.47 -4.07
CA ASP A 226 -12.19 2.50 -3.08
C ASP A 226 -11.13 3.14 -2.17
N ILE A 227 -10.27 3.99 -2.75
CA ILE A 227 -9.27 4.76 -1.96
C ILE A 227 -9.98 5.70 -0.99
N ALA A 228 -11.03 6.39 -1.43
CA ALA A 228 -11.84 7.24 -0.56
C ALA A 228 -12.52 6.43 0.56
N LYS A 229 -13.00 5.21 0.27
CA LYS A 229 -13.56 4.30 1.29
C LYS A 229 -12.51 3.85 2.29
N ALA A 230 -11.28 3.54 1.84
CA ALA A 230 -10.18 3.17 2.73
C ALA A 230 -9.86 4.29 3.73
N PHE A 231 -9.74 5.53 3.27
CA PHE A 231 -9.57 6.69 4.15
C PHE A 231 -10.79 6.93 5.05
N GLY A 232 -11.99 6.75 4.49
CA GLY A 232 -13.23 6.84 5.26
C GLY A 232 -13.34 5.80 6.37
N ALA A 233 -12.76 4.62 6.17
CA ALA A 233 -12.70 3.52 7.13
C ALA A 233 -11.63 3.71 8.22
N GLY A 234 -10.74 4.69 8.09
CA GLY A 234 -9.73 4.98 9.10
C GLY A 234 -8.29 4.77 8.66
N ALA A 235 -8.04 4.36 7.40
CA ALA A 235 -6.68 4.24 6.90
C ALA A 235 -5.93 5.58 6.98
N ASP A 236 -4.71 5.57 7.48
CA ASP A 236 -3.81 6.73 7.46
C ASP A 236 -3.10 6.83 6.11
N PHE A 237 -2.73 5.67 5.55
CA PHE A 237 -2.10 5.52 4.23
C PHE A 237 -2.84 4.49 3.40
N VAL A 238 -2.73 4.60 2.08
CA VAL A 238 -3.24 3.61 1.12
C VAL A 238 -2.14 3.20 0.17
N MET A 239 -1.87 1.90 0.06
CA MET A 239 -0.89 1.35 -0.87
C MET A 239 -1.58 0.84 -2.14
N LEU A 240 -1.04 1.22 -3.30
CA LEU A 240 -1.60 0.93 -4.61
C LEU A 240 -0.64 0.10 -5.46
N GLY A 241 -1.11 -1.06 -5.93
CA GLY A 241 -0.43 -1.91 -6.91
C GLY A 241 -1.07 -1.81 -8.29
N GLY A 242 -2.17 -2.53 -8.52
CA GLY A 242 -2.80 -2.68 -9.83
C GLY A 242 -3.26 -1.38 -10.50
N LEU A 243 -3.64 -0.35 -9.73
CA LEU A 243 -4.00 0.96 -10.29
C LEU A 243 -2.80 1.66 -10.95
N LEU A 244 -1.59 1.43 -10.44
CA LEU A 244 -0.36 2.02 -10.95
C LEU A 244 0.40 1.09 -11.91
N ALA A 245 -0.09 -0.12 -12.16
CA ALA A 245 0.49 -1.05 -13.12
C ALA A 245 0.11 -0.71 -14.57
N GLY A 246 0.98 -1.10 -15.53
CA GLY A 246 0.74 -0.89 -16.96
C GLY A 246 1.13 0.49 -17.49
N HIS A 247 1.62 1.39 -16.64
CA HIS A 247 2.14 2.70 -17.05
C HIS A 247 3.57 2.63 -17.56
N GLU A 248 4.02 3.67 -18.24
CA GLU A 248 5.40 3.77 -18.74
C GLU A 248 6.41 3.66 -17.60
N GLU A 249 6.12 4.26 -16.46
CA GLU A 249 6.96 4.29 -15.26
C GLU A 249 6.91 2.99 -14.44
N SER A 250 5.94 2.11 -14.73
CA SER A 250 5.84 0.80 -14.06
C SER A 250 6.85 -0.19 -14.64
N GLY A 251 7.27 -1.15 -13.82
CA GLY A 251 8.07 -2.29 -14.25
C GLY A 251 7.24 -3.33 -15.02
N GLY A 252 7.84 -4.51 -15.18
CA GLY A 252 7.27 -5.61 -15.92
C GLY A 252 7.68 -5.64 -17.39
N GLU A 253 7.71 -6.83 -17.96
CA GLU A 253 8.07 -7.04 -19.35
C GLU A 253 7.02 -6.44 -20.28
N THR A 254 7.47 -5.73 -21.31
CA THR A 254 6.61 -5.20 -22.36
C THR A 254 6.43 -6.27 -23.45
N VAL A 255 5.17 -6.50 -23.84
CA VAL A 255 4.79 -7.52 -24.85
C VAL A 255 3.90 -6.87 -25.90
N GLU A 256 4.21 -7.10 -27.16
CA GLU A 256 3.37 -6.68 -28.30
C GLU A 256 2.43 -7.80 -28.72
N ILE A 257 1.12 -7.54 -28.75
CA ILE A 257 0.09 -8.49 -29.20
C ILE A 257 -0.87 -7.77 -30.14
N ASN A 258 -0.96 -8.24 -31.38
CA ASN A 258 -1.88 -7.67 -32.39
C ASN A 258 -1.72 -6.15 -32.57
N GLY A 259 -0.50 -5.64 -32.53
CA GLY A 259 -0.21 -4.21 -32.70
C GLY A 259 -0.54 -3.36 -31.45
N LYS A 260 -0.83 -3.96 -30.34
CA LYS A 260 -1.03 -3.29 -29.06
C LYS A 260 0.06 -3.68 -28.06
N THR A 261 0.49 -2.69 -27.29
CA THR A 261 1.51 -2.86 -26.26
C THR A 261 0.87 -3.22 -24.93
N PHE A 262 1.38 -4.26 -24.27
CA PHE A 262 0.97 -4.71 -22.95
C PHE A 262 2.17 -4.74 -22.01
N LYS A 263 1.93 -4.53 -20.72
CA LYS A 263 2.90 -4.80 -19.66
C LYS A 263 2.44 -5.99 -18.80
N ARG A 264 3.39 -6.83 -18.42
CA ARG A 264 3.15 -7.92 -17.47
C ARG A 264 3.02 -7.37 -16.06
N PHE A 265 1.97 -7.79 -15.38
CA PHE A 265 1.74 -7.48 -13.97
C PHE A 265 1.44 -8.77 -13.21
N TYR A 266 2.10 -8.98 -12.08
CA TYR A 266 1.97 -10.22 -11.31
C TYR A 266 2.17 -10.00 -9.82
N GLY A 267 1.59 -10.91 -9.01
CA GLY A 267 1.79 -10.90 -7.56
C GLY A 267 3.19 -11.37 -7.17
N MET A 268 3.75 -10.80 -6.10
CA MET A 268 5.10 -11.13 -5.61
C MET A 268 5.22 -12.59 -5.11
N SER A 269 4.09 -13.27 -4.83
CA SER A 269 4.03 -14.71 -4.53
C SER A 269 3.54 -15.55 -5.72
N SER A 270 3.55 -15.03 -6.94
CA SER A 270 3.23 -15.78 -8.16
C SER A 270 4.34 -16.75 -8.55
N LYS A 271 4.01 -17.74 -9.37
CA LYS A 271 5.01 -18.65 -9.94
C LYS A 271 6.14 -17.87 -10.62
N ARG A 272 5.81 -16.85 -11.45
CA ARG A 272 6.79 -16.01 -12.12
C ARG A 272 7.76 -15.34 -11.17
N ALA A 273 7.24 -14.68 -10.12
CA ALA A 273 8.10 -14.04 -9.14
C ALA A 273 8.98 -15.05 -8.39
N MET A 274 8.44 -16.24 -8.06
CA MET A 274 9.24 -17.29 -7.43
C MET A 274 10.31 -17.83 -8.37
N ASP A 275 10.01 -18.04 -9.66
CA ASP A 275 10.98 -18.48 -10.65
C ASP A 275 12.11 -17.44 -10.82
N GLN A 276 11.77 -16.16 -10.77
CA GLN A 276 12.73 -15.06 -10.97
C GLN A 276 13.61 -14.79 -9.74
N TYR A 277 13.05 -14.88 -8.53
CA TYR A 277 13.73 -14.41 -7.30
C TYR A 277 14.01 -15.50 -6.26
N ALA A 278 13.39 -16.67 -6.37
CA ALA A 278 13.51 -17.72 -5.36
C ALA A 278 13.93 -19.09 -5.95
N GLY A 279 14.37 -19.12 -7.18
CA GLY A 279 14.79 -20.38 -7.85
C GLY A 279 13.64 -21.35 -8.15
N GLY A 280 12.40 -20.87 -8.15
CA GLY A 280 11.20 -21.65 -8.47
C GLY A 280 10.25 -21.85 -7.28
N VAL A 281 9.14 -22.52 -7.57
CA VAL A 281 8.14 -22.89 -6.54
C VAL A 281 8.62 -24.15 -5.84
N ALA A 282 8.99 -24.04 -4.57
CA ALA A 282 9.36 -25.21 -3.78
C ALA A 282 8.17 -26.20 -3.66
N PHE A 283 8.45 -27.50 -3.60
CA PHE A 283 7.42 -28.56 -3.62
C PHE A 283 6.41 -28.46 -2.46
N TYR A 284 6.78 -27.82 -1.36
CA TYR A 284 5.93 -27.58 -0.19
C TYR A 284 5.18 -26.24 -0.19
N ARG A 285 5.30 -25.44 -1.28
CA ARG A 285 4.64 -24.11 -1.40
C ARG A 285 3.64 -24.13 -2.55
N ALA A 286 2.55 -23.37 -2.38
CA ALA A 286 1.66 -22.99 -3.46
C ALA A 286 2.00 -21.58 -3.96
N ALA A 287 1.83 -21.33 -5.25
CA ALA A 287 1.86 -19.98 -5.80
C ALA A 287 0.56 -19.24 -5.39
N GLU A 288 0.71 -18.13 -4.71
CA GLU A 288 -0.41 -17.31 -4.19
C GLU A 288 -0.61 -16.01 -4.95
N GLY A 289 -0.15 -15.96 -6.20
CA GLY A 289 -0.30 -14.84 -7.11
C GLY A 289 -0.54 -15.31 -8.54
N LYS A 290 -1.24 -14.48 -9.31
CA LYS A 290 -1.43 -14.68 -10.76
C LYS A 290 -0.65 -13.62 -11.54
N GLU A 291 -0.43 -13.93 -12.82
CA GLU A 291 0.08 -13.01 -13.84
C GLU A 291 -1.06 -12.56 -14.74
N VAL A 292 -1.04 -11.29 -15.13
CA VAL A 292 -1.97 -10.69 -16.09
C VAL A 292 -1.20 -9.77 -17.05
N LEU A 293 -1.73 -9.61 -18.25
CA LEU A 293 -1.28 -8.59 -19.19
C LEU A 293 -2.21 -7.38 -19.09
N ILE A 294 -1.61 -6.21 -18.90
CA ILE A 294 -2.32 -4.93 -18.83
C ILE A 294 -1.95 -4.14 -20.08
N GLU A 295 -2.95 -3.72 -20.87
CA GLU A 295 -2.72 -2.82 -22.01
C GLU A 295 -2.01 -1.56 -21.50
N SER A 296 -1.01 -1.09 -22.24
CA SER A 296 -0.22 0.09 -21.86
C SER A 296 -1.13 1.31 -21.67
N ARG A 297 -0.93 2.00 -20.56
CA ARG A 297 -1.76 3.14 -20.14
C ARG A 297 -1.08 4.50 -20.39
N GLY A 298 0.13 4.50 -21.01
CA GLY A 298 0.93 5.71 -21.14
C GLY A 298 1.47 6.21 -19.79
N SER A 299 1.70 7.52 -19.67
CA SER A 299 2.19 8.11 -18.42
C SER A 299 1.22 7.91 -17.25
N VAL A 300 1.77 7.74 -16.05
CA VAL A 300 1.00 7.62 -14.80
C VAL A 300 0.24 8.90 -14.43
N ASP A 301 0.58 10.04 -15.03
CA ASP A 301 0.03 11.36 -14.71
C ASP A 301 -1.51 11.40 -14.76
N HIS A 302 -2.11 10.82 -15.81
CA HIS A 302 -3.58 10.78 -15.94
C HIS A 302 -4.25 9.97 -14.81
N THR A 303 -3.70 8.79 -14.50
CA THR A 303 -4.21 7.97 -13.40
C THR A 303 -4.08 8.67 -12.06
N VAL A 304 -2.98 9.38 -11.82
CA VAL A 304 -2.78 10.18 -10.60
C VAL A 304 -3.81 11.30 -10.53
N GLN A 305 -4.05 12.04 -11.61
CA GLN A 305 -5.06 13.10 -11.65
C GLN A 305 -6.47 12.57 -11.34
N ASP A 306 -6.84 11.41 -11.89
CA ASP A 306 -8.12 10.76 -11.62
C ASP A 306 -8.26 10.34 -10.16
N ILE A 307 -7.20 9.75 -9.59
CA ILE A 307 -7.16 9.37 -8.18
C ILE A 307 -7.36 10.60 -7.28
N LEU A 308 -6.56 11.64 -7.48
CA LEU A 308 -6.60 12.84 -6.65
C LEU A 308 -7.93 13.60 -6.83
N GLY A 309 -8.45 13.66 -8.05
CA GLY A 309 -9.76 14.23 -8.37
C GLY A 309 -10.90 13.47 -7.69
N GLY A 310 -10.86 12.15 -7.74
CA GLY A 310 -11.86 11.28 -7.10
C GLY A 310 -11.89 11.43 -5.58
N ILE A 311 -10.73 11.49 -4.93
CA ILE A 311 -10.62 11.71 -3.48
C ILE A 311 -11.17 13.10 -3.10
N ARG A 312 -10.80 14.16 -3.83
CA ARG A 312 -11.36 15.51 -3.59
C ARG A 312 -12.87 15.54 -3.76
N SER A 313 -13.39 14.84 -4.78
CA SER A 313 -14.84 14.71 -4.98
C SER A 313 -15.50 14.04 -3.79
N ALA A 314 -14.99 12.90 -3.31
CA ALA A 314 -15.54 12.21 -2.14
C ALA A 314 -15.55 13.14 -0.91
N CYS A 315 -14.49 13.89 -0.69
CA CYS A 315 -14.41 14.88 0.39
C CYS A 315 -15.51 15.95 0.27
N THR A 316 -15.74 16.49 -0.94
CA THR A 316 -16.82 17.50 -1.14
C THR A 316 -18.20 16.93 -0.87
N TYR A 317 -18.47 15.68 -1.25
CA TYR A 317 -19.76 15.01 -0.98
C TYR A 317 -20.09 14.82 0.50
N VAL A 318 -19.09 14.81 1.38
CA VAL A 318 -19.30 14.69 2.83
C VAL A 318 -18.94 15.96 3.59
N GLY A 319 -18.51 17.01 2.90
CA GLY A 319 -18.14 18.30 3.49
C GLY A 319 -16.80 18.31 4.21
N ALA A 320 -15.87 17.41 3.86
CA ALA A 320 -14.51 17.37 4.41
C ALA A 320 -13.61 18.37 3.66
N ARG A 321 -13.09 19.39 4.36
CA ARG A 321 -12.13 20.34 3.81
C ARG A 321 -10.71 19.78 3.76
N LYS A 322 -10.40 18.82 4.63
CA LYS A 322 -9.12 18.14 4.71
C LYS A 322 -9.33 16.64 4.68
N LEU A 323 -8.41 15.92 4.03
CA LEU A 323 -8.48 14.45 3.96
C LEU A 323 -8.63 13.80 5.35
N ARG A 324 -7.95 14.34 6.36
CA ARG A 324 -8.03 13.85 7.75
C ARG A 324 -9.44 13.90 8.36
N GLU A 325 -10.34 14.68 7.77
CA GLU A 325 -11.73 14.78 8.27
C GLU A 325 -12.62 13.68 7.67
N LEU A 326 -12.17 13.02 6.60
CA LEU A 326 -12.98 12.07 5.86
C LEU A 326 -13.47 10.93 6.75
N THR A 327 -12.63 10.35 7.58
CA THR A 327 -12.99 9.28 8.53
C THR A 327 -14.13 9.72 9.47
N LYS A 328 -14.04 10.92 10.05
CA LYS A 328 -15.08 11.43 10.98
C LYS A 328 -16.38 11.81 10.28
N ARG A 329 -16.31 12.13 8.98
CA ARG A 329 -17.48 12.53 8.16
C ARG A 329 -18.09 11.39 7.40
N THR A 330 -17.41 10.27 7.25
CA THR A 330 -17.93 9.10 6.54
C THR A 330 -19.04 8.42 7.32
N THR A 331 -20.08 8.04 6.60
CA THR A 331 -21.09 7.05 7.00
C THR A 331 -21.21 6.07 5.86
N PHE A 332 -20.92 4.81 6.10
CA PHE A 332 -21.11 3.77 5.11
C PHE A 332 -22.56 3.28 5.12
N ILE A 333 -23.08 3.03 3.92
CA ILE A 333 -24.32 2.29 3.72
C ILE A 333 -24.00 0.97 3.02
N ARG A 334 -24.57 -0.12 3.47
CA ARG A 334 -24.46 -1.43 2.81
C ARG A 334 -25.30 -1.43 1.55
N VAL A 335 -24.76 -2.01 0.49
CA VAL A 335 -25.41 -2.07 -0.82
C VAL A 335 -25.25 -3.47 -1.42
N SER A 336 -26.22 -3.87 -2.23
CA SER A 336 -26.16 -5.11 -3.02
C SER A 336 -25.50 -4.89 -4.38
N GLN A 337 -25.54 -3.66 -4.90
CA GLN A 337 -24.96 -3.25 -6.19
C GLN A 337 -24.39 -1.85 -6.06
N GLN A 338 -23.19 -1.62 -6.59
CA GLN A 338 -22.51 -0.33 -6.53
C GLN A 338 -22.50 0.41 -7.85
N LEU A 339 -22.10 -0.27 -8.92
CA LEU A 339 -21.83 0.35 -10.19
C LEU A 339 -22.97 0.16 -11.16
N ASN A 340 -23.22 1.19 -11.97
CA ASN A 340 -24.13 1.10 -13.09
C ASN A 340 -23.34 0.63 -14.33
N GLU A 341 -23.54 -0.63 -14.70
CA GLU A 341 -22.84 -1.28 -15.81
C GLU A 341 -23.69 -1.33 -17.11
N ILE A 342 -24.73 -0.49 -17.23
CA ILE A 342 -25.67 -0.52 -18.38
C ILE A 342 -24.93 -0.37 -19.72
N PHE A 343 -23.86 0.42 -19.77
CA PHE A 343 -23.07 0.64 -20.99
C PHE A 343 -21.74 -0.13 -21.02
N GLY A 344 -21.58 -1.16 -20.17
CA GLY A 344 -20.37 -1.96 -20.08
C GLY A 344 -19.29 -1.37 -19.19
N LYS A 345 -18.16 -2.07 -19.10
CA LYS A 345 -16.99 -1.57 -18.37
C LYS A 345 -16.32 -0.49 -19.21
N SER A 346 -16.30 0.74 -18.71
CA SER A 346 -15.49 1.83 -19.24
C SER A 346 -14.00 1.60 -18.94
#